data_45629c87fd8eb5fa6cc2379b69d966d3
#
_entry.id   45629c87fd8eb5fa6cc2379b69d966d3
#
_cell.length_a   1.000
_cell.length_b   1.000
_cell.length_c   1.000
_cell.angle_alpha   90.00
_cell.angle_beta   90.00
_cell.angle_gamma   90.00
#
_symmetry.space_group_name_H-M   'P 1'
#
loop_
_entity.id
_entity.type
_entity.pdbx_description
1 polymer ?
#
loop_
_entity_poly.entity_id
_entity_poly.type
_entity_poly.pdbx_seq_one_letter_code
_entity_poly.pdbx_strand_id
1 'polypeptide(L)'
;MQRDPDAVSSNPSDNPEFSTIVASRLSRRSILCGGIGAAAVGFLGGTGVAKAAPGSATPATPTVAGPLAAGPLVADRGGRRLLGFPSVAPSIADRFIVPDGYVAEILIPWGTPIQSSGPAWKRDASNTAAEQEQQVGQHHDGMHFFPLGDSNRRNNRRGLLVLNHEYIDPILHYTDGATVMTQEKVNKALAAHGVTVIKVGLVRGKWRQIDSRYNRRVTGRTPVTFSGPVGADHPALQSNNPPLGTLNNCSHGYTPWDTYLACEENWNGYFGTTDATFTPTPVEARYGLDRVGFGYRWHEADPRFDIAKNRKEPNRFGWVVEIDPFDPDAVPVKRTALGRIKHEGAWVTESDGHVVVYTGDDQDKD
;
A
#
# COMPACT_ATOMS: atom_id res chain seq x y z
N MET A 1 -28.36 -1.61 3.77
CA MET A 1 -27.57 -2.18 2.69
C MET A 1 -28.33 -3.44 2.25
N GLN A 2 -28.87 -3.45 1.05
CA GLN A 2 -29.47 -4.64 0.46
C GLN A 2 -28.32 -5.57 0.09
N ARG A 3 -28.33 -6.82 0.56
CA ARG A 3 -27.35 -7.83 0.12
C ARG A 3 -27.51 -7.98 -1.40
N ASP A 4 -26.41 -7.91 -2.11
CA ASP A 4 -26.35 -8.28 -3.53
C ASP A 4 -26.81 -9.74 -3.63
N PRO A 5 -27.92 -10.02 -4.34
CA PRO A 5 -28.43 -11.38 -4.47
C PRO A 5 -27.49 -12.32 -5.24
N ASP A 6 -26.51 -11.76 -5.96
CA ASP A 6 -25.51 -12.50 -6.74
C ASP A 6 -24.18 -12.68 -5.99
N ALA A 7 -24.05 -12.15 -4.75
CA ALA A 7 -22.88 -12.38 -3.93
C ALA A 7 -22.81 -13.85 -3.48
N VAL A 8 -22.08 -14.65 -4.21
CA VAL A 8 -21.71 -16.01 -3.79
C VAL A 8 -20.85 -15.87 -2.54
N SER A 9 -21.22 -16.60 -1.46
CA SER A 9 -20.42 -16.64 -0.24
C SER A 9 -19.00 -17.08 -0.60
N SER A 10 -18.00 -16.23 -0.35
CA SER A 10 -16.59 -16.55 -0.56
C SER A 10 -16.04 -17.59 0.42
N ASN A 11 -16.83 -17.95 1.43
CA ASN A 11 -16.49 -18.99 2.40
C ASN A 11 -17.46 -20.18 2.28
N PRO A 12 -17.15 -21.23 1.51
CA PRO A 12 -17.97 -22.44 1.41
C PRO A 12 -17.76 -23.41 2.59
N SER A 13 -16.95 -23.04 3.60
CA SER A 13 -16.71 -23.89 4.79
C SER A 13 -17.81 -23.73 5.84
N ASP A 14 -17.98 -24.73 6.70
CA ASP A 14 -18.87 -24.69 7.86
C ASP A 14 -18.33 -23.84 9.02
N ASN A 15 -17.25 -23.08 8.80
CA ASN A 15 -16.67 -22.18 9.80
C ASN A 15 -17.64 -21.03 10.10
N PRO A 16 -17.80 -20.64 11.38
CA PRO A 16 -18.66 -19.53 11.74
C PRO A 16 -18.14 -18.23 11.11
N GLU A 17 -19.08 -17.39 10.68
CA GLU A 17 -18.76 -16.04 10.19
C GLU A 17 -17.92 -15.26 11.23
N PHE A 18 -17.02 -14.42 10.76
CA PHE A 18 -16.14 -13.60 11.62
C PHE A 18 -16.93 -12.78 12.65
N SER A 19 -18.08 -12.24 12.28
CA SER A 19 -19.01 -11.54 13.17
C SER A 19 -19.45 -12.40 14.37
N THR A 20 -19.68 -13.69 14.15
CA THR A 20 -20.05 -14.66 15.18
C THR A 20 -18.86 -14.95 16.12
N ILE A 21 -17.66 -15.07 15.58
CA ILE A 21 -16.44 -15.26 16.36
C ILE A 21 -16.15 -14.04 17.24
N VAL A 22 -16.28 -12.83 16.69
CA VAL A 22 -16.13 -11.58 17.44
C VAL A 22 -17.18 -11.49 18.54
N ALA A 23 -18.45 -11.76 18.26
CA ALA A 23 -19.53 -11.73 19.24
C ALA A 23 -19.34 -12.76 20.36
N SER A 24 -18.81 -13.95 20.07
CA SER A 24 -18.55 -14.99 21.06
C SER A 24 -17.38 -14.65 22.00
N ARG A 25 -16.39 -13.90 21.51
CA ARG A 25 -15.20 -13.48 22.29
C ARG A 25 -15.44 -12.21 23.10
N LEU A 26 -16.36 -11.36 22.67
CA LEU A 26 -16.81 -10.18 23.43
C LEU A 26 -17.90 -10.60 24.39
N SER A 27 -17.53 -11.16 25.55
CA SER A 27 -18.53 -11.47 26.58
C SER A 27 -19.21 -10.18 27.04
N ARG A 28 -20.51 -10.25 27.40
CA ARG A 28 -21.26 -9.10 27.94
C ARG A 28 -20.54 -8.39 29.10
N ARG A 29 -19.67 -9.11 29.81
CA ARG A 29 -18.84 -8.58 30.90
C ARG A 29 -17.69 -7.71 30.39
N SER A 30 -17.07 -8.07 29.24
CA SER A 30 -16.00 -7.29 28.60
C SER A 30 -16.54 -5.99 28.00
N ILE A 31 -17.78 -5.99 27.51
CA ILE A 31 -18.46 -4.79 26.96
C ILE A 31 -18.75 -3.77 28.10
N LEU A 32 -19.06 -4.26 29.30
CA LEU A 32 -19.36 -3.41 30.45
C LEU A 32 -18.10 -2.85 31.14
N CYS A 33 -16.95 -3.48 30.97
CA CYS A 33 -15.67 -3.08 31.59
C CYS A 33 -14.73 -2.31 30.67
N GLY A 34 -14.95 -2.29 29.35
CA GLY A 34 -14.05 -1.63 28.40
C GLY A 34 -14.81 -0.84 27.34
N GLY A 35 -14.65 0.48 27.34
CA GLY A 35 -15.29 1.40 26.40
C GLY A 35 -14.96 1.21 24.90
N ILE A 36 -14.33 0.12 24.50
CA ILE A 36 -14.01 -0.24 23.12
C ILE A 36 -15.22 -0.86 22.39
N GLY A 37 -16.18 -1.45 23.16
CA GLY A 37 -17.39 -2.07 22.59
C GLY A 37 -18.35 -1.09 21.90
N ALA A 38 -18.41 0.17 22.34
CA ALA A 38 -19.34 1.16 21.79
C ALA A 38 -18.92 1.64 20.37
N ALA A 39 -17.60 1.71 20.08
CA ALA A 39 -17.11 2.12 18.78
C ALA A 39 -17.32 1.03 17.70
N ALA A 40 -17.11 -0.25 18.07
CA ALA A 40 -17.31 -1.37 17.13
C ALA A 40 -18.80 -1.60 16.82
N VAL A 41 -19.70 -1.42 17.81
CA VAL A 41 -21.15 -1.54 17.59
C VAL A 41 -21.71 -0.35 16.79
N GLY A 42 -21.16 0.85 16.98
CA GLY A 42 -21.53 2.03 16.17
C GLY A 42 -21.15 1.91 14.69
N PHE A 43 -20.05 1.24 14.40
CA PHE A 43 -19.57 1.03 13.02
C PHE A 43 -20.29 -0.14 12.31
N LEU A 44 -20.70 -1.18 13.06
CA LEU A 44 -21.33 -2.39 12.51
C LEU A 44 -22.85 -2.49 12.76
N GLY A 45 -23.44 -1.62 13.58
CA GLY A 45 -24.79 -1.77 14.12
C GLY A 45 -25.84 -0.73 13.68
N GLY A 46 -25.61 0.01 12.62
CA GLY A 46 -26.53 1.04 12.12
C GLY A 46 -27.76 0.54 11.34
N THR A 47 -28.49 -0.51 11.80
CA THR A 47 -29.82 -0.84 11.28
C THR A 47 -30.78 -1.20 12.42
N GLY A 48 -31.27 -0.19 13.13
CA GLY A 48 -32.47 -0.31 13.94
C GLY A 48 -33.68 -0.36 13.04
N VAL A 49 -34.27 -1.55 12.85
CA VAL A 49 -35.54 -1.71 12.17
C VAL A 49 -36.66 -1.30 13.13
N ALA A 50 -37.14 -0.09 13.00
CA ALA A 50 -38.41 0.30 13.59
C ALA A 50 -39.56 -0.32 12.76
N LYS A 51 -40.36 -1.20 13.35
CA LYS A 51 -41.57 -1.72 12.79
C LYS A 51 -42.60 -0.59 12.68
N ALA A 52 -42.90 -0.12 11.49
CA ALA A 52 -43.98 0.82 11.22
C ALA A 52 -45.26 0.05 10.81
N ALA A 53 -46.35 0.43 11.43
CA ALA A 53 -47.70 -0.02 11.05
C ALA A 53 -48.15 0.65 9.73
N PRO A 54 -49.07 0.05 8.95
CA PRO A 54 -49.40 0.54 7.63
C PRO A 54 -50.36 1.75 7.70
N GLY A 55 -50.00 2.85 7.07
CA GLY A 55 -50.81 4.05 6.91
C GLY A 55 -50.26 4.94 5.81
N SER A 56 -51.06 5.01 4.73
CA SER A 56 -51.15 5.96 3.61
C SER A 56 -49.94 6.77 3.18
N ALA A 57 -49.50 6.53 1.95
CA ALA A 57 -48.47 7.27 1.24
C ALA A 57 -48.92 8.64 0.71
N THR A 58 -48.14 9.67 0.96
CA THR A 58 -48.06 10.89 0.17
C THR A 58 -46.60 11.11 -0.26
N PRO A 59 -46.30 11.47 -1.52
CA PRO A 59 -44.92 11.61 -1.94
C PRO A 59 -44.31 12.87 -1.35
N ALA A 60 -43.25 12.73 -0.55
CA ALA A 60 -42.45 13.83 -0.02
C ALA A 60 -41.28 14.17 -0.95
N THR A 61 -41.15 15.42 -1.28
CA THR A 61 -40.05 16.07 -1.98
C THR A 61 -38.73 15.80 -1.23
N PRO A 62 -37.60 15.56 -1.90
CA PRO A 62 -36.32 15.34 -1.21
C PRO A 62 -35.85 16.62 -0.53
N THR A 63 -35.94 16.65 0.78
CA THR A 63 -35.32 17.70 1.60
C THR A 63 -33.82 17.42 1.68
N VAL A 64 -32.99 18.36 1.23
CA VAL A 64 -31.56 18.34 1.42
C VAL A 64 -31.27 18.23 2.92
N ALA A 65 -30.62 17.14 3.32
CA ALA A 65 -30.23 16.93 4.73
C ALA A 65 -29.28 18.06 5.14
N GLY A 66 -29.68 18.82 6.15
CA GLY A 66 -28.81 19.80 6.81
C GLY A 66 -27.62 19.09 7.47
N PRO A 67 -26.59 19.85 7.89
CA PRO A 67 -25.40 19.27 8.48
C PRO A 67 -25.77 18.42 9.68
N LEU A 68 -25.32 17.15 9.66
CA LEU A 68 -25.45 16.23 10.78
C LEU A 68 -24.78 16.88 11.99
N ALA A 69 -25.57 17.20 13.01
CA ALA A 69 -25.06 17.68 14.27
C ALA A 69 -24.06 16.65 14.82
N ALA A 70 -22.87 17.10 15.18
CA ALA A 70 -21.88 16.26 15.81
C ALA A 70 -22.50 15.61 17.05
N GLY A 71 -22.63 14.29 17.07
CA GLY A 71 -23.13 13.54 18.22
C GLY A 71 -22.26 13.83 19.47
N PRO A 72 -22.77 13.68 20.68
CA PRO A 72 -22.01 13.94 21.89
C PRO A 72 -20.77 13.05 21.92
N LEU A 73 -19.61 13.67 22.08
CA LEU A 73 -18.34 12.97 22.26
C LEU A 73 -18.43 12.05 23.48
N VAL A 74 -18.13 10.78 23.32
CA VAL A 74 -18.11 9.82 24.42
C VAL A 74 -16.97 10.23 25.35
N ALA A 75 -17.30 10.68 26.56
CA ALA A 75 -16.34 10.95 27.62
C ALA A 75 -16.17 9.71 28.50
N ASP A 76 -14.97 9.48 29.03
CA ASP A 76 -14.76 8.50 30.08
C ASP A 76 -15.43 8.94 31.40
N ARG A 77 -15.49 8.06 32.39
CA ARG A 77 -16.11 8.35 33.71
C ARG A 77 -15.45 9.52 34.47
N GLY A 78 -14.31 10.03 34.00
CA GLY A 78 -13.60 11.18 34.55
C GLY A 78 -13.79 12.46 33.75
N GLY A 79 -14.66 12.49 32.73
CA GLY A 79 -14.92 13.68 31.89
C GLY A 79 -13.80 13.96 30.88
N ARG A 80 -12.77 13.10 30.76
CA ARG A 80 -11.70 13.25 29.78
C ARG A 80 -12.20 12.76 28.40
N ARG A 81 -11.94 13.55 27.39
CA ARG A 81 -12.21 13.12 26.00
C ARG A 81 -11.31 11.94 25.67
N LEU A 82 -11.88 10.85 25.12
CA LEU A 82 -11.11 9.71 24.62
C LEU A 82 -10.19 10.11 23.45
N LEU A 83 -10.67 11.05 22.61
CA LEU A 83 -9.87 11.66 21.55
C LEU A 83 -9.49 13.08 21.95
N GLY A 84 -8.24 13.46 21.78
CA GLY A 84 -7.69 14.76 22.16
C GLY A 84 -8.08 15.92 21.23
N PHE A 85 -8.98 15.67 20.23
CA PHE A 85 -9.36 16.66 19.22
C PHE A 85 -10.86 16.55 18.85
N PRO A 86 -11.50 17.62 18.35
CA PRO A 86 -12.84 17.54 17.75
C PRO A 86 -12.80 16.84 16.41
N SER A 87 -13.89 16.19 16.02
CA SER A 87 -14.04 15.61 14.69
C SER A 87 -14.05 16.69 13.61
N VAL A 88 -13.50 16.37 12.43
CA VAL A 88 -13.57 17.20 11.23
C VAL A 88 -14.66 16.67 10.33
N ALA A 89 -15.53 17.55 9.81
CA ALA A 89 -16.56 17.15 8.86
C ALA A 89 -15.95 16.76 7.50
N PRO A 90 -16.54 15.80 6.76
CA PRO A 90 -16.19 15.54 5.39
C PRO A 90 -16.25 16.82 4.54
N SER A 91 -15.29 16.98 3.63
CA SER A 91 -15.17 18.19 2.79
C SER A 91 -14.75 17.82 1.37
N ILE A 92 -15.24 18.61 0.40
CA ILE A 92 -14.82 18.58 -1.00
C ILE A 92 -13.82 19.69 -1.34
N ALA A 93 -13.34 20.42 -0.34
CA ALA A 93 -12.35 21.48 -0.56
C ALA A 93 -11.01 20.86 -0.99
N ASP A 94 -10.38 21.43 -2.01
CA ASP A 94 -9.05 21.03 -2.51
C ASP A 94 -7.94 21.46 -1.54
N ARG A 95 -7.99 20.91 -0.32
CA ARG A 95 -7.00 21.12 0.75
C ARG A 95 -7.16 20.09 1.86
N PHE A 96 -6.08 19.81 2.59
CA PHE A 96 -6.15 19.08 3.85
C PHE A 96 -6.84 19.92 4.93
N ILE A 97 -7.85 19.36 5.56
CA ILE A 97 -8.55 19.95 6.70
C ILE A 97 -8.21 19.13 7.93
N VAL A 98 -7.65 19.79 8.93
CA VAL A 98 -7.24 19.16 10.20
C VAL A 98 -7.99 19.81 11.36
N PRO A 99 -8.14 19.11 12.51
CA PRO A 99 -8.76 19.68 13.72
C PRO A 99 -7.99 20.90 14.24
N ASP A 100 -8.69 21.75 14.98
CA ASP A 100 -8.06 22.89 15.68
C ASP A 100 -6.89 22.43 16.56
N GLY A 101 -5.77 23.14 16.46
CA GLY A 101 -4.53 22.82 17.15
C GLY A 101 -3.61 21.84 16.41
N TYR A 102 -4.04 21.31 15.25
CA TYR A 102 -3.21 20.50 14.37
C TYR A 102 -2.77 21.29 13.14
N VAL A 103 -1.63 20.88 12.58
CA VAL A 103 -1.06 21.47 11.35
C VAL A 103 -0.69 20.33 10.41
N ALA A 104 -1.09 20.43 9.14
CA ALA A 104 -0.63 19.56 8.06
C ALA A 104 0.53 20.24 7.32
N GLU A 105 1.65 19.55 7.19
CA GLU A 105 2.83 20.02 6.46
C GLU A 105 3.28 18.95 5.45
N ILE A 106 3.63 19.38 4.25
CA ILE A 106 4.26 18.50 3.24
C ILE A 106 5.69 18.20 3.71
N LEU A 107 6.06 16.92 3.75
CA LEU A 107 7.37 16.48 4.21
C LEU A 107 8.29 16.09 3.03
N ILE A 108 7.89 15.09 2.24
CA ILE A 108 8.72 14.45 1.21
C ILE A 108 7.86 14.18 -0.03
N PRO A 109 7.59 15.18 -0.89
CA PRO A 109 6.84 14.97 -2.13
C PRO A 109 7.66 14.20 -3.16
N TRP A 110 6.97 13.64 -4.18
CA TRP A 110 7.61 13.08 -5.37
C TRP A 110 8.66 14.02 -5.95
N GLY A 111 9.78 13.46 -6.38
CA GLY A 111 10.90 14.21 -6.96
C GLY A 111 11.82 14.87 -5.93
N THR A 112 11.52 14.79 -4.63
CA THR A 112 12.47 15.23 -3.59
C THR A 112 13.76 14.43 -3.71
N PRO A 113 14.95 15.09 -3.83
CA PRO A 113 16.22 14.38 -3.80
C PRO A 113 16.42 13.63 -2.48
N ILE A 114 16.85 12.37 -2.52
CA ILE A 114 17.09 11.59 -1.30
C ILE A 114 18.33 12.04 -0.51
N GLN A 115 19.19 12.84 -1.14
CA GLN A 115 20.31 13.57 -0.51
C GLN A 115 20.26 15.03 -0.95
N SER A 116 20.69 15.96 -0.13
CA SER A 116 20.65 17.40 -0.44
C SER A 116 21.48 17.78 -1.68
N SER A 117 22.45 16.96 -2.04
CA SER A 117 23.28 17.11 -3.26
C SER A 117 22.65 16.48 -4.52
N GLY A 118 21.51 15.82 -4.39
CA GLY A 118 20.84 15.14 -5.51
C GLY A 118 20.20 16.10 -6.51
N PRO A 119 19.77 15.60 -7.68
CA PRO A 119 19.17 16.39 -8.74
C PRO A 119 17.82 16.98 -8.31
N ALA A 120 17.61 18.26 -8.62
CA ALA A 120 16.35 18.93 -8.34
C ALA A 120 15.21 18.37 -9.21
N TRP A 121 14.00 18.35 -8.66
CA TRP A 121 12.81 18.06 -9.43
C TRP A 121 12.50 19.16 -10.46
N LYS A 122 12.11 18.75 -11.67
CA LYS A 122 11.77 19.64 -12.77
C LYS A 122 10.29 19.54 -13.08
N ARG A 123 9.59 20.68 -13.02
CA ARG A 123 8.14 20.76 -13.17
C ARG A 123 7.63 20.32 -14.55
N ASP A 124 8.46 20.40 -15.57
CA ASP A 124 8.17 20.01 -16.94
C ASP A 124 8.36 18.50 -17.21
N ALA A 125 8.56 17.73 -16.17
CA ALA A 125 8.84 16.29 -16.24
C ALA A 125 10.11 15.92 -17.04
N SER A 126 11.05 16.84 -17.23
CA SER A 126 12.29 16.60 -17.99
C SER A 126 13.41 15.92 -17.20
N ASN A 127 13.18 15.51 -15.94
CA ASN A 127 14.11 14.66 -15.23
C ASN A 127 14.34 13.35 -15.98
N THR A 128 15.59 12.91 -16.04
CA THR A 128 15.99 11.64 -16.64
C THR A 128 15.72 10.46 -15.70
N ALA A 129 15.82 9.22 -16.19
CA ALA A 129 15.77 8.02 -15.35
C ALA A 129 16.87 8.05 -14.26
N ALA A 130 18.08 8.45 -14.61
CA ALA A 130 19.21 8.55 -13.67
C ALA A 130 18.99 9.61 -12.59
N GLU A 131 18.33 10.72 -12.90
CA GLU A 131 17.92 11.72 -11.92
C GLU A 131 16.81 11.17 -11.01
N GLN A 132 15.80 10.49 -11.57
CA GLN A 132 14.68 9.88 -10.81
C GLN A 132 15.16 8.77 -9.85
N GLU A 133 16.21 8.03 -10.19
CA GLU A 133 16.86 7.04 -9.28
C GLU A 133 17.36 7.68 -7.97
N GLN A 134 17.64 8.97 -7.98
CA GLN A 134 18.12 9.75 -6.84
C GLN A 134 17.01 10.58 -6.18
N GLN A 135 15.79 10.41 -6.61
CA GLN A 135 14.61 11.15 -6.11
C GLN A 135 13.57 10.20 -5.52
N VAL A 136 12.78 10.73 -4.61
CA VAL A 136 11.58 10.06 -4.08
C VAL A 136 10.63 9.75 -5.22
N GLY A 137 10.01 8.56 -5.18
CA GLY A 137 9.10 8.08 -6.22
C GLY A 137 7.74 8.73 -6.20
N GLN A 138 6.86 8.26 -7.08
CA GLN A 138 5.50 8.77 -7.26
C GLN A 138 4.49 7.90 -6.49
N HIS A 139 3.29 8.42 -6.22
CA HIS A 139 2.20 7.72 -5.53
C HIS A 139 2.66 7.00 -4.25
N HIS A 140 2.85 7.81 -3.20
CA HIS A 140 3.17 7.32 -1.86
C HIS A 140 2.00 6.49 -1.33
N ASP A 141 2.30 5.30 -0.82
CA ASP A 141 1.33 4.41 -0.21
C ASP A 141 1.82 3.95 1.18
N GLY A 142 1.94 2.65 1.43
CA GLY A 142 2.38 2.13 2.71
C GLY A 142 3.65 2.79 3.23
N MET A 143 3.68 3.15 4.52
CA MET A 143 4.84 3.78 5.13
C MET A 143 5.00 3.40 6.59
N HIS A 144 6.25 3.29 7.04
CA HIS A 144 6.57 3.02 8.44
C HIS A 144 7.73 3.85 8.92
N PHE A 145 7.66 4.27 10.19
CA PHE A 145 8.72 5.00 10.87
C PHE A 145 9.47 4.09 11.83
N PHE A 146 10.76 3.87 11.57
CA PHE A 146 11.65 3.11 12.44
C PHE A 146 12.49 4.08 13.30
N PRO A 147 12.26 4.14 14.62
CA PRO A 147 12.99 5.05 15.50
C PRO A 147 14.49 4.73 15.53
N LEU A 148 15.34 5.76 15.42
CA LEU A 148 16.78 5.64 15.63
C LEU A 148 17.12 5.92 17.11
N GLY A 149 17.90 5.03 17.73
CA GLY A 149 18.37 5.16 19.12
C GLY A 149 18.76 3.81 19.70
N ASP A 150 19.39 3.81 20.87
CA ASP A 150 19.71 2.59 21.60
C ASP A 150 18.42 1.89 22.05
N SER A 151 18.46 0.56 22.17
CA SER A 151 17.33 -0.32 22.49
C SER A 151 16.53 0.11 23.73
N ASN A 152 17.15 0.80 24.66
CA ASN A 152 16.53 1.33 25.89
C ASN A 152 15.99 2.76 25.76
N ARG A 153 16.21 3.46 24.63
CA ARG A 153 15.77 4.85 24.39
C ARG A 153 15.41 5.04 22.91
N ARG A 154 14.37 4.34 22.44
CA ARG A 154 13.83 4.62 21.10
C ARG A 154 13.41 6.09 21.03
N ASN A 155 14.07 6.83 20.16
CA ASN A 155 13.85 8.27 20.02
C ASN A 155 12.81 8.51 18.93
N ASN A 156 11.59 8.88 19.33
CA ASN A 156 10.50 9.21 18.41
C ASN A 156 10.66 10.56 17.68
N ARG A 157 11.79 11.25 17.87
CA ARG A 157 12.08 12.55 17.24
C ARG A 157 13.03 12.45 16.03
N ARG A 158 13.57 11.26 15.75
CA ARG A 158 14.35 10.96 14.54
C ARG A 158 14.29 9.46 14.26
N GLY A 159 14.28 9.11 13.00
CA GLY A 159 14.20 7.73 12.57
C GLY A 159 14.42 7.60 11.07
N LEU A 160 14.22 6.38 10.59
CA LEU A 160 14.13 6.08 9.18
C LEU A 160 12.64 5.99 8.82
N LEU A 161 12.21 6.82 7.89
CA LEU A 161 10.91 6.70 7.27
C LEU A 161 11.08 5.86 6.00
N VAL A 162 10.36 4.75 5.95
CA VAL A 162 10.29 3.88 4.78
C VAL A 162 8.93 4.06 4.15
N LEU A 163 8.89 4.30 2.85
CA LEU A 163 7.64 4.58 2.14
C LEU A 163 7.63 3.94 0.76
N ASN A 164 6.48 3.38 0.39
CA ASN A 164 6.21 2.78 -0.91
C ASN A 164 5.92 3.84 -1.96
N HIS A 165 6.20 3.48 -3.23
CA HIS A 165 5.82 4.20 -4.44
C HIS A 165 5.16 3.21 -5.37
N GLU A 166 3.84 3.26 -5.41
CA GLU A 166 3.02 2.20 -5.97
C GLU A 166 3.06 2.19 -7.50
N TYR A 167 2.69 3.31 -8.15
CA TYR A 167 2.62 3.42 -9.60
C TYR A 167 3.03 4.82 -10.08
N ILE A 168 2.90 5.10 -11.37
CA ILE A 168 3.14 6.41 -11.95
C ILE A 168 1.89 6.90 -12.71
N ASP A 169 1.74 8.23 -12.76
CA ASP A 169 0.84 8.88 -13.72
C ASP A 169 1.64 9.27 -14.97
N PRO A 170 1.44 8.59 -16.12
CA PRO A 170 2.21 8.86 -17.32
C PRO A 170 2.09 10.30 -17.83
N ILE A 171 0.96 10.96 -17.61
CA ILE A 171 0.73 12.35 -18.05
C ILE A 171 1.61 13.31 -17.26
N LEU A 172 1.78 13.06 -15.95
CA LEU A 172 2.63 13.87 -15.08
C LEU A 172 4.10 13.46 -15.15
N HIS A 173 4.37 12.20 -15.54
CA HIS A 173 5.70 11.60 -15.45
C HIS A 173 6.57 11.87 -16.69
N TYR A 174 5.97 12.03 -17.87
CA TYR A 174 6.66 12.22 -19.14
C TYR A 174 6.32 13.56 -19.78
N THR A 175 7.30 14.17 -20.44
CA THR A 175 7.15 15.48 -21.13
C THR A 175 6.08 15.48 -22.23
N ASP A 176 5.79 14.32 -22.83
CA ASP A 176 4.82 14.13 -23.92
C ASP A 176 3.71 13.12 -23.54
N GLY A 177 3.55 12.86 -22.24
CA GLY A 177 2.74 11.73 -21.78
C GLY A 177 3.27 10.40 -22.31
N ALA A 178 2.43 9.39 -22.42
CA ALA A 178 2.82 8.07 -22.95
C ALA A 178 2.62 7.94 -24.48
N THR A 179 2.82 9.02 -25.26
CA THR A 179 2.56 9.01 -26.70
C THR A 179 3.41 7.97 -27.43
N VAL A 180 4.72 7.97 -27.19
CA VAL A 180 5.65 6.96 -27.69
C VAL A 180 6.42 6.41 -26.50
N MET A 181 6.39 5.10 -26.30
CA MET A 181 7.21 4.45 -25.28
C MET A 181 8.66 4.28 -25.76
N THR A 182 9.59 4.58 -24.88
CA THR A 182 11.03 4.43 -25.11
C THR A 182 11.66 3.74 -23.90
N GLN A 183 12.84 3.15 -24.09
CA GLN A 183 13.58 2.52 -22.99
C GLN A 183 13.86 3.50 -21.85
N GLU A 184 14.16 4.78 -22.16
CA GLU A 184 14.39 5.83 -21.14
C GLU A 184 13.13 6.10 -20.32
N LYS A 185 11.94 6.13 -20.94
CA LYS A 185 10.68 6.27 -20.25
C LYS A 185 10.38 5.09 -19.32
N VAL A 186 10.61 3.86 -19.80
CA VAL A 186 10.48 2.66 -18.96
C VAL A 186 11.45 2.71 -17.80
N ASN A 187 12.71 3.03 -18.03
CA ASN A 187 13.72 3.18 -16.98
C ASN A 187 13.32 4.24 -15.95
N LYS A 188 12.83 5.39 -16.39
CA LYS A 188 12.36 6.47 -15.52
C LYS A 188 11.15 6.05 -14.69
N ALA A 189 10.20 5.32 -15.29
CA ALA A 189 9.07 4.75 -14.58
C ALA A 189 9.53 3.76 -13.51
N LEU A 190 10.40 2.81 -13.86
CA LEU A 190 10.98 1.86 -12.92
C LEU A 190 11.69 2.54 -11.75
N ALA A 191 12.37 3.67 -12.00
CA ALA A 191 13.02 4.49 -10.99
C ALA A 191 12.00 5.21 -10.06
N ALA A 192 10.79 5.51 -10.55
CA ALA A 192 9.75 6.16 -9.76
C ALA A 192 8.92 5.19 -8.92
N HIS A 193 8.99 3.88 -9.18
CA HIS A 193 8.36 2.82 -8.39
C HIS A 193 9.25 2.38 -7.20
N GLY A 194 8.70 1.51 -6.38
CA GLY A 194 9.42 0.78 -5.34
C GLY A 194 9.35 1.43 -3.98
N VAL A 195 10.48 1.54 -3.28
CA VAL A 195 10.54 1.97 -1.88
C VAL A 195 11.63 3.03 -1.69
N THR A 196 11.35 4.03 -0.86
CA THR A 196 12.36 4.97 -0.35
C THR A 196 12.63 4.69 1.12
N VAL A 197 13.90 4.58 1.51
CA VAL A 197 14.35 4.69 2.89
C VAL A 197 14.98 6.05 3.07
N ILE A 198 14.49 6.84 4.03
CA ILE A 198 14.98 8.20 4.23
C ILE A 198 15.04 8.54 5.73
N LYS A 199 16.15 9.13 6.16
CA LYS A 199 16.28 9.60 7.52
C LYS A 199 15.50 10.90 7.71
N VAL A 200 14.66 10.93 8.73
CA VAL A 200 13.89 12.11 9.13
C VAL A 200 14.15 12.47 10.59
N GLY A 201 13.97 13.72 10.93
CA GLY A 201 14.10 14.19 12.30
C GLY A 201 13.30 15.45 12.56
N LEU A 202 12.92 15.63 13.83
CA LEU A 202 12.21 16.80 14.31
C LEU A 202 13.22 17.93 14.61
N VAL A 203 13.33 18.89 13.70
CA VAL A 203 14.24 20.04 13.79
C VAL A 203 13.41 21.31 14.03
N ARG A 204 13.63 21.97 15.16
CA ARG A 204 12.90 23.20 15.55
C ARG A 204 11.37 23.03 15.47
N GLY A 205 10.86 21.89 15.94
CA GLY A 205 9.43 21.59 15.95
C GLY A 205 8.84 21.15 14.60
N LYS A 206 9.63 21.00 13.54
CA LYS A 206 9.19 20.55 12.22
C LYS A 206 9.95 19.31 11.79
N TRP A 207 9.25 18.37 11.20
CA TRP A 207 9.88 17.21 10.58
C TRP A 207 10.66 17.64 9.34
N ARG A 208 11.88 17.11 9.19
CA ARG A 208 12.77 17.38 8.07
C ARG A 208 13.51 16.11 7.66
N GLN A 209 13.72 15.98 6.37
CA GLN A 209 14.69 15.04 5.82
C GLN A 209 16.10 15.44 6.27
N ILE A 210 16.94 14.44 6.51
CA ILE A 210 18.34 14.59 6.92
C ILE A 210 19.19 13.72 6.01
N ASP A 211 20.28 14.29 5.46
CA ASP A 211 21.25 13.52 4.68
C ASP A 211 21.85 12.40 5.52
N SER A 212 21.90 11.22 4.95
CA SER A 212 22.34 10.03 5.66
C SER A 212 22.77 8.93 4.71
N ARG A 213 23.70 8.08 5.15
CA ARG A 213 24.04 6.84 4.45
C ARG A 213 22.87 5.87 4.28
N TYR A 214 21.84 5.99 5.14
CA TYR A 214 20.63 5.15 5.06
C TYR A 214 19.68 5.57 3.95
N ASN A 215 19.80 6.82 3.45
CA ASN A 215 18.91 7.31 2.41
C ASN A 215 19.19 6.59 1.10
N ARG A 216 18.22 5.80 0.64
CA ARG A 216 18.34 5.01 -0.59
C ARG A 216 17.00 4.73 -1.24
N ARG A 217 17.10 4.29 -2.48
CA ARG A 217 15.97 3.80 -3.27
C ARG A 217 16.10 2.30 -3.51
N VAL A 218 14.98 1.60 -3.36
CA VAL A 218 14.75 0.27 -3.91
C VAL A 218 13.73 0.44 -5.02
N THR A 219 14.11 0.18 -6.27
CA THR A 219 13.30 0.50 -7.46
C THR A 219 12.96 -0.76 -8.26
N GLY A 220 12.20 -0.62 -9.33
CA GLY A 220 11.94 -1.71 -10.27
C GLY A 220 13.20 -2.26 -10.97
N ARG A 221 14.38 -1.65 -10.73
CA ARG A 221 15.69 -2.04 -11.27
C ARG A 221 16.67 -2.54 -10.20
N THR A 222 16.29 -2.51 -8.94
CA THR A 222 17.16 -2.97 -7.85
C THR A 222 17.32 -4.49 -7.90
N PRO A 223 18.55 -5.05 -7.81
CA PRO A 223 18.74 -6.48 -7.64
C PRO A 223 18.02 -7.00 -6.40
N VAL A 224 17.35 -8.14 -6.55
CA VAL A 224 16.62 -8.80 -5.45
C VAL A 224 16.98 -10.28 -5.40
N THR A 225 16.72 -10.92 -4.25
CA THR A 225 16.82 -12.38 -4.11
C THR A 225 15.49 -12.95 -3.63
N PHE A 226 15.41 -14.29 -3.59
CA PHE A 226 14.23 -15.03 -3.13
C PHE A 226 14.60 -15.94 -1.96
N SER A 227 13.70 -16.06 -1.00
CA SER A 227 13.87 -16.96 0.16
C SER A 227 12.53 -17.56 0.57
N GLY A 228 12.56 -18.87 0.82
CA GLY A 228 11.41 -19.67 1.20
C GLY A 228 11.31 -20.96 0.36
N PRO A 229 10.11 -21.56 0.21
CA PRO A 229 9.90 -22.81 -0.53
C PRO A 229 10.30 -22.72 -2.02
N VAL A 230 10.26 -21.52 -2.60
CA VAL A 230 10.71 -21.24 -3.97
C VAL A 230 11.93 -20.34 -3.87
N GLY A 231 13.12 -20.91 -4.02
CA GLY A 231 14.39 -20.18 -4.01
C GLY A 231 14.73 -19.55 -5.37
N ALA A 232 15.80 -18.77 -5.39
CA ALA A 232 16.23 -18.02 -6.59
C ALA A 232 16.60 -18.93 -7.78
N ASP A 233 16.98 -20.18 -7.54
CA ASP A 233 17.34 -21.18 -8.53
C ASP A 233 16.14 -21.95 -9.11
N HIS A 234 14.94 -21.73 -8.57
CA HIS A 234 13.74 -22.44 -9.02
C HIS A 234 13.45 -22.17 -10.50
N PRO A 235 13.18 -23.20 -11.34
CA PRO A 235 13.02 -23.04 -12.78
C PRO A 235 11.93 -22.04 -13.22
N ALA A 236 10.87 -21.88 -12.42
CA ALA A 236 9.79 -20.91 -12.69
C ALA A 236 10.24 -19.44 -12.55
N LEU A 237 11.33 -19.18 -11.82
CA LEU A 237 11.88 -17.84 -11.62
C LEU A 237 13.04 -17.53 -12.55
N GLN A 238 13.49 -18.49 -13.37
CA GLN A 238 14.56 -18.27 -14.36
C GLN A 238 14.02 -17.51 -15.54
N SER A 239 14.61 -16.36 -15.83
CA SER A 239 14.24 -15.46 -16.92
C SER A 239 15.50 -15.01 -17.68
N ASN A 240 15.33 -14.22 -18.74
CA ASN A 240 16.42 -13.77 -19.59
C ASN A 240 17.33 -12.70 -18.96
N ASN A 241 16.94 -12.17 -17.80
CA ASN A 241 17.64 -11.14 -17.05
C ASN A 241 17.82 -11.58 -15.57
N PRO A 242 18.74 -10.97 -14.80
CA PRO A 242 18.81 -11.19 -13.38
C PRO A 242 17.52 -10.76 -12.66
N PRO A 243 17.21 -11.30 -11.47
CA PRO A 243 16.06 -10.85 -10.68
C PRO A 243 16.18 -9.38 -10.28
N LEU A 244 15.21 -8.59 -10.67
CA LEU A 244 15.10 -7.16 -10.35
C LEU A 244 13.69 -6.88 -9.81
N GLY A 245 13.57 -5.96 -8.91
CA GLY A 245 12.29 -5.55 -8.34
C GLY A 245 12.46 -4.27 -7.55
N THR A 246 11.41 -3.70 -7.06
CA THR A 246 10.04 -4.19 -6.86
C THR A 246 9.06 -3.29 -7.61
N LEU A 247 7.83 -3.74 -7.82
CA LEU A 247 6.81 -2.98 -8.56
C LEU A 247 5.46 -3.04 -7.83
N ASN A 248 4.67 -1.98 -8.00
CA ASN A 248 3.33 -1.82 -7.47
C ASN A 248 3.27 -2.13 -5.97
N ASN A 249 4.07 -1.40 -5.22
CA ASN A 249 4.13 -1.55 -3.78
C ASN A 249 3.00 -0.74 -3.13
N CYS A 250 1.90 -1.44 -2.81
CA CYS A 250 0.73 -0.90 -2.15
C CYS A 250 0.98 -0.74 -0.64
N SER A 251 0.23 -1.36 0.21
CA SER A 251 0.42 -1.24 1.66
C SER A 251 1.68 -1.99 2.14
N HIS A 252 1.86 -2.09 3.43
CA HIS A 252 3.10 -2.58 4.03
C HIS A 252 2.84 -3.45 5.27
N GLY A 253 3.93 -3.96 5.81
CA GLY A 253 4.06 -4.47 7.16
C GLY A 253 5.45 -4.17 7.71
N TYR A 254 5.69 -4.58 8.93
CA TYR A 254 7.02 -4.58 9.53
C TYR A 254 7.17 -5.76 10.48
N THR A 255 8.39 -6.25 10.61
CA THR A 255 8.68 -7.43 11.41
C THR A 255 9.07 -7.06 12.84
N PRO A 256 8.98 -8.01 13.80
CA PRO A 256 9.49 -7.81 15.15
C PRO A 256 11.01 -7.57 15.25
N TRP A 257 11.74 -7.87 14.17
CA TRP A 257 13.19 -7.61 14.06
C TRP A 257 13.51 -6.34 13.26
N ASP A 258 12.54 -5.41 13.18
CA ASP A 258 12.69 -4.07 12.62
C ASP A 258 13.01 -4.05 11.10
N THR A 259 12.56 -5.02 10.30
CA THR A 259 12.57 -4.94 8.83
C THR A 259 11.22 -4.50 8.28
N TYR A 260 11.23 -3.87 7.10
CA TYR A 260 10.06 -3.41 6.37
C TYR A 260 9.59 -4.47 5.38
N LEU A 261 8.28 -4.64 5.26
CA LEU A 261 7.64 -5.52 4.29
C LEU A 261 6.87 -4.67 3.27
N ALA A 262 7.33 -4.64 2.03
CA ALA A 262 6.62 -4.01 0.92
C ALA A 262 5.80 -5.07 0.17
N CYS A 263 4.59 -4.73 -0.24
CA CYS A 263 3.63 -5.67 -0.82
C CYS A 263 3.45 -5.38 -2.32
N GLU A 264 3.76 -6.36 -3.18
CA GLU A 264 3.54 -6.25 -4.62
C GLU A 264 2.10 -6.65 -4.96
N GLU A 265 1.27 -5.68 -5.33
CA GLU A 265 -0.16 -5.85 -5.57
C GLU A 265 -0.49 -6.03 -7.06
N ASN A 266 -0.72 -4.96 -7.79
CA ASN A 266 -1.18 -4.95 -9.18
C ASN A 266 -0.05 -5.12 -10.22
N TRP A 267 0.96 -5.90 -9.89
CA TRP A 267 2.16 -6.15 -10.69
C TRP A 267 1.89 -6.67 -12.10
N ASN A 268 0.76 -7.36 -12.33
CA ASN A 268 0.37 -7.90 -13.63
C ASN A 268 0.15 -6.81 -14.68
N GLY A 269 -0.26 -5.62 -14.27
CA GLY A 269 -0.59 -4.50 -15.16
C GLY A 269 0.58 -3.93 -15.96
N TYR A 270 1.83 -4.22 -15.57
CA TYR A 270 3.03 -3.73 -16.26
C TYR A 270 3.45 -4.61 -17.45
N PHE A 271 2.91 -5.81 -17.52
CA PHE A 271 3.22 -6.78 -18.57
C PHE A 271 2.21 -6.72 -19.71
N GLY A 272 2.69 -7.00 -20.93
CA GLY A 272 1.87 -7.05 -22.12
C GLY A 272 2.66 -7.61 -23.29
N THR A 273 2.09 -7.60 -24.49
CA THR A 273 2.79 -7.96 -25.72
C THR A 273 2.07 -7.44 -26.96
N THR A 274 2.83 -7.12 -27.98
CA THR A 274 2.32 -6.82 -29.33
C THR A 274 2.05 -8.07 -30.16
N ASP A 275 2.44 -9.27 -29.68
CA ASP A 275 2.17 -10.53 -30.38
C ASP A 275 0.65 -10.83 -30.36
N ALA A 276 0.03 -10.72 -31.53
CA ALA A 276 -1.41 -10.99 -31.70
C ALA A 276 -1.79 -12.44 -31.43
N THR A 277 -0.83 -13.38 -31.50
CA THR A 277 -1.05 -14.82 -31.31
C THR A 277 -0.91 -15.26 -29.86
N PHE A 278 -0.40 -14.39 -28.98
CA PHE A 278 -0.24 -14.72 -27.55
C PHE A 278 -1.58 -15.03 -26.91
N THR A 279 -1.62 -16.17 -26.23
CA THR A 279 -2.74 -16.61 -25.41
C THR A 279 -2.21 -16.96 -24.02
N PRO A 280 -2.75 -16.35 -22.95
CA PRO A 280 -2.36 -16.71 -21.59
C PRO A 280 -2.81 -18.14 -21.27
N THR A 281 -2.02 -18.85 -20.49
CA THR A 281 -2.44 -20.10 -19.84
C THR A 281 -3.54 -19.79 -18.80
N PRO A 282 -4.31 -20.80 -18.34
CA PRO A 282 -5.29 -20.59 -17.27
C PRO A 282 -4.70 -19.93 -16.02
N VAL A 283 -3.46 -20.28 -15.64
CA VAL A 283 -2.78 -19.69 -14.49
C VAL A 283 -2.41 -18.21 -14.74
N GLU A 284 -1.89 -17.90 -15.93
CA GLU A 284 -1.57 -16.51 -16.30
C GLU A 284 -2.83 -15.64 -16.35
N ALA A 285 -3.92 -16.17 -16.94
CA ALA A 285 -5.21 -15.50 -16.98
C ALA A 285 -5.78 -15.27 -15.58
N ARG A 286 -5.61 -16.25 -14.67
CA ARG A 286 -5.99 -16.15 -13.25
C ARG A 286 -5.30 -14.97 -12.56
N TYR A 287 -4.03 -14.72 -12.87
CA TYR A 287 -3.29 -13.55 -12.37
C TYR A 287 -3.54 -12.26 -13.16
N GLY A 288 -4.48 -12.25 -14.09
CA GLY A 288 -4.82 -11.08 -14.90
C GLY A 288 -3.72 -10.70 -15.91
N LEU A 289 -2.88 -11.65 -16.32
CA LEU A 289 -1.90 -11.43 -17.40
C LEU A 289 -2.60 -11.55 -18.76
N ASP A 290 -2.52 -10.49 -19.54
CA ASP A 290 -3.07 -10.43 -20.89
C ASP A 290 -2.13 -9.66 -21.84
N ARG A 291 -2.59 -9.38 -23.05
CA ARG A 291 -1.79 -8.67 -24.06
C ARG A 291 -1.60 -7.18 -23.78
N VAL A 292 -2.49 -6.57 -23.03
CA VAL A 292 -2.60 -5.11 -22.87
C VAL A 292 -2.05 -4.62 -21.52
N GLY A 293 -2.22 -5.43 -20.47
CA GLY A 293 -1.97 -5.02 -19.10
C GLY A 293 -2.85 -3.81 -18.71
N PHE A 294 -2.32 -2.89 -17.92
CA PHE A 294 -3.02 -1.66 -17.54
C PHE A 294 -2.73 -0.47 -18.47
N GLY A 295 -2.19 -0.74 -19.67
CA GLY A 295 -1.94 0.30 -20.66
C GLY A 295 -0.63 1.08 -20.47
N TYR A 296 0.24 0.65 -19.57
CA TYR A 296 1.58 1.25 -19.42
C TYR A 296 2.47 1.06 -20.65
N ARG A 297 2.24 0.01 -21.45
CA ARG A 297 2.91 -0.25 -22.73
C ARG A 297 4.43 -0.41 -22.65
N TRP A 298 4.95 -0.80 -21.47
CA TRP A 298 6.41 -0.97 -21.28
C TRP A 298 7.00 -2.04 -22.20
N HIS A 299 6.22 -3.07 -22.53
CA HIS A 299 6.59 -4.15 -23.44
C HIS A 299 6.94 -3.69 -24.86
N GLU A 300 6.50 -2.49 -25.27
CA GLU A 300 6.84 -1.93 -26.59
C GLU A 300 8.30 -1.47 -26.66
N ALA A 301 8.90 -1.11 -25.52
CA ALA A 301 10.25 -0.55 -25.45
C ALA A 301 11.24 -1.42 -24.68
N ASP A 302 10.76 -2.25 -23.73
CA ASP A 302 11.61 -3.11 -22.91
C ASP A 302 11.15 -4.57 -23.00
N PRO A 303 11.96 -5.47 -23.61
CA PRO A 303 11.64 -6.90 -23.73
C PRO A 303 11.41 -7.61 -22.39
N ARG A 304 11.89 -7.05 -21.28
CA ARG A 304 11.63 -7.59 -19.94
C ARG A 304 10.14 -7.71 -19.66
N PHE A 305 9.34 -6.75 -20.11
CA PHE A 305 7.90 -6.67 -19.86
C PHE A 305 7.06 -7.28 -20.99
N ASP A 306 7.70 -7.81 -22.06
CA ASP A 306 7.01 -8.53 -23.15
C ASP A 306 6.81 -10.00 -22.76
N ILE A 307 5.57 -10.34 -22.36
CA ILE A 307 5.23 -11.69 -21.89
C ILE A 307 5.33 -12.77 -22.95
N ALA A 308 5.30 -12.44 -24.24
CA ALA A 308 5.52 -13.42 -25.29
C ALA A 308 7.02 -13.76 -25.43
N LYS A 309 7.91 -12.81 -25.15
CA LYS A 309 9.37 -12.97 -25.23
C LYS A 309 9.99 -13.44 -23.89
N ASN A 310 9.42 -13.02 -22.77
CA ASN A 310 9.96 -13.26 -21.44
C ASN A 310 8.89 -13.77 -20.46
N ARG A 311 8.29 -14.92 -20.82
CA ARG A 311 7.09 -15.49 -20.18
C ARG A 311 7.23 -15.76 -18.68
N LYS A 312 8.45 -15.93 -18.18
CA LYS A 312 8.71 -16.23 -16.76
C LYS A 312 8.96 -14.98 -15.92
N GLU A 313 9.20 -13.83 -16.54
CA GLU A 313 9.47 -12.60 -15.78
C GLU A 313 8.32 -12.22 -14.83
N PRO A 314 7.03 -12.33 -15.20
CA PRO A 314 5.92 -12.07 -14.30
C PRO A 314 5.94 -12.91 -13.01
N ASN A 315 6.52 -14.12 -13.06
CA ASN A 315 6.60 -15.00 -11.87
C ASN A 315 7.49 -14.44 -10.75
N ARG A 316 8.30 -13.45 -11.07
CA ARG A 316 9.19 -12.77 -10.12
C ARG A 316 8.49 -11.68 -9.31
N PHE A 317 7.21 -11.44 -9.57
CA PHE A 317 6.38 -10.43 -8.93
C PHE A 317 5.15 -11.03 -8.26
N GLY A 318 4.51 -10.26 -7.39
CA GLY A 318 3.40 -10.72 -6.55
C GLY A 318 3.88 -11.33 -5.23
N TRP A 319 4.97 -10.80 -4.70
CA TRP A 319 5.58 -11.26 -3.46
C TRP A 319 5.60 -10.16 -2.39
N VAL A 320 5.69 -10.54 -1.14
CA VAL A 320 6.09 -9.62 -0.07
C VAL A 320 7.61 -9.50 -0.10
N VAL A 321 8.10 -8.26 -0.13
CA VAL A 321 9.52 -7.91 -0.24
C VAL A 321 10.02 -7.37 1.08
N GLU A 322 10.92 -8.09 1.73
CA GLU A 322 11.54 -7.65 2.99
C GLU A 322 12.77 -6.80 2.72
N ILE A 323 12.82 -5.65 3.37
CA ILE A 323 13.87 -4.64 3.24
C ILE A 323 14.36 -4.28 4.65
N ASP A 324 15.67 -4.40 4.90
CA ASP A 324 16.29 -3.91 6.13
C ASP A 324 16.58 -2.41 6.01
N PRO A 325 15.85 -1.52 6.71
CA PRO A 325 16.08 -0.09 6.60
C PRO A 325 17.39 0.38 7.24
N PHE A 326 17.99 -0.42 8.12
CA PHE A 326 19.20 -0.09 8.86
C PHE A 326 20.49 -0.54 8.16
N ASP A 327 20.38 -1.44 7.18
CA ASP A 327 21.50 -1.86 6.33
C ASP A 327 21.31 -1.34 4.90
N PRO A 328 22.02 -0.26 4.50
CA PRO A 328 21.89 0.30 3.15
C PRO A 328 22.43 -0.62 2.04
N ASP A 329 23.26 -1.60 2.38
CA ASP A 329 23.89 -2.52 1.44
C ASP A 329 23.12 -3.87 1.34
N ALA A 330 22.12 -4.07 2.21
CA ALA A 330 21.30 -5.29 2.20
C ALA A 330 20.48 -5.41 0.90
N VAL A 331 20.56 -6.57 0.27
CA VAL A 331 19.76 -6.93 -0.90
C VAL A 331 18.32 -7.24 -0.44
N PRO A 332 17.29 -6.61 -1.03
CA PRO A 332 15.90 -6.93 -0.72
C PRO A 332 15.55 -8.40 -1.02
N VAL A 333 14.74 -9.01 -0.16
CA VAL A 333 14.40 -10.43 -0.22
C VAL A 333 12.91 -10.61 -0.47
N LYS A 334 12.54 -11.28 -1.56
CA LYS A 334 11.17 -11.69 -1.83
C LYS A 334 10.85 -12.97 -1.05
N ARG A 335 9.87 -12.90 -0.14
CA ARG A 335 9.51 -13.96 0.80
C ARG A 335 8.48 -14.90 0.21
N THR A 336 8.94 -15.96 -0.47
CA THR A 336 8.07 -16.90 -1.19
C THR A 336 7.20 -17.77 -0.28
N ALA A 337 7.51 -17.87 1.02
CA ALA A 337 6.68 -18.56 2.01
C ALA A 337 5.32 -17.86 2.26
N LEU A 338 5.18 -16.58 1.92
CA LEU A 338 3.94 -15.84 2.08
C LEU A 338 2.97 -16.01 0.90
N GLY A 339 3.34 -16.83 -0.09
CA GLY A 339 2.56 -17.05 -1.29
C GLY A 339 2.79 -16.00 -2.36
N ARG A 340 2.27 -16.27 -3.57
CA ARG A 340 2.29 -15.35 -4.71
C ARG A 340 0.86 -14.96 -5.04
N ILE A 341 0.50 -13.72 -4.74
CA ILE A 341 -0.84 -13.14 -4.92
C ILE A 341 -0.70 -11.66 -5.25
N LYS A 342 -1.79 -10.91 -5.27
CA LYS A 342 -1.79 -9.45 -5.29
C LYS A 342 -1.79 -8.95 -3.85
N HIS A 343 -0.59 -8.91 -3.23
CA HIS A 343 -0.47 -8.53 -1.84
C HIS A 343 -0.80 -7.05 -1.63
N GLU A 344 -1.92 -6.75 -0.99
CA GLU A 344 -2.28 -5.39 -0.64
C GLU A 344 -1.57 -4.95 0.65
N GLY A 345 -1.46 -5.83 1.67
CA GLY A 345 -0.75 -5.56 2.91
C GLY A 345 -0.14 -6.82 3.53
N ALA A 346 0.72 -6.64 4.53
CA ALA A 346 1.35 -7.75 5.28
C ALA A 346 1.41 -7.42 6.78
N TRP A 347 0.27 -7.54 7.46
CA TRP A 347 0.20 -7.23 8.88
C TRP A 347 0.81 -8.33 9.73
N VAL A 348 1.79 -7.96 10.55
CA VAL A 348 2.57 -8.92 11.37
C VAL A 348 2.10 -8.86 12.83
N THR A 349 1.95 -10.01 13.44
CA THR A 349 1.69 -10.15 14.87
C THR A 349 2.45 -11.35 15.45
N GLU A 350 2.58 -11.38 16.76
CA GLU A 350 3.16 -12.51 17.48
C GLU A 350 2.06 -13.22 18.28
N SER A 351 2.00 -14.56 18.17
CA SER A 351 1.08 -15.39 18.93
C SER A 351 1.75 -16.72 19.26
N ASP A 352 1.70 -17.12 20.52
CA ASP A 352 2.23 -18.41 21.03
C ASP A 352 3.68 -18.70 20.60
N GLY A 353 4.53 -17.65 20.57
CA GLY A 353 5.95 -17.77 20.19
C GLY A 353 6.18 -17.90 18.67
N HIS A 354 5.14 -17.68 17.86
CA HIS A 354 5.23 -17.65 16.40
C HIS A 354 4.99 -16.25 15.86
N VAL A 355 5.69 -15.92 14.79
CA VAL A 355 5.39 -14.72 13.99
C VAL A 355 4.37 -15.09 12.92
N VAL A 356 3.24 -14.40 12.93
CA VAL A 356 2.12 -14.62 12.01
C VAL A 356 1.95 -13.40 11.13
N VAL A 357 1.80 -13.62 9.83
CA VAL A 357 1.54 -12.56 8.85
C VAL A 357 0.14 -12.72 8.27
N TYR A 358 -0.67 -11.68 8.38
CA TYR A 358 -1.96 -11.59 7.70
C TYR A 358 -1.78 -10.75 6.43
N THR A 359 -2.23 -11.28 5.31
CA THR A 359 -2.17 -10.62 4.00
C THR A 359 -3.48 -10.84 3.26
N GLY A 360 -3.90 -9.88 2.45
CA GLY A 360 -5.05 -9.98 1.57
C GLY A 360 -4.61 -10.13 0.11
N ASP A 361 -5.41 -10.82 -0.69
CA ASP A 361 -5.31 -10.86 -2.14
C ASP A 361 -6.36 -9.91 -2.74
N ASP A 362 -5.93 -8.84 -3.41
CA ASP A 362 -6.84 -7.89 -4.07
C ASP A 362 -7.17 -8.35 -5.50
N GLN A 363 -7.51 -9.62 -5.64
CA GLN A 363 -8.00 -10.17 -6.89
C GLN A 363 -9.51 -10.41 -6.81
N ASP A 364 -10.25 -9.82 -7.72
CA ASP A 364 -11.70 -10.03 -7.81
C ASP A 364 -12.06 -11.53 -7.88
N LYS A 365 -12.99 -11.94 -7.03
CA LYS A 365 -13.55 -13.30 -6.98
C LYS A 365 -12.58 -14.37 -6.45
N ASP A 366 -11.66 -14.00 -5.58
CA ASP A 366 -10.80 -14.91 -4.84
C ASP A 366 -11.22 -15.09 -3.39
#